data_bf5f5d0e3e1fe8fd74715542a6c3cf49
#
_entry.id   bf5f5d0e3e1fe8fd74715542a6c3cf49
#
_cell.length_a   1.000
_cell.length_b   1.000
_cell.length_c   1.000
_cell.angle_alpha   90.00
_cell.angle_beta   90.00
_cell.angle_gamma   90.00
#
_symmetry.space_group_name_H-M   'P 1'
#
loop_
_entity.id
_entity.type
_entity.pdbx_description
1 polymer ?
#
loop_
_entity_poly.entity_id
_entity_poly.type
_entity_poly.pdbx_seq_one_letter_code
_entity_poly.pdbx_strand_id
1 'polypeptide(L)'
;MRTIRITFALLVCLAFNAQAKPVDFTLKDLDGKPLSLSDHRGKWVVINFWASWCSPCVKELPDFDSLAQEKPEVQFIGVNFEETTAEDTHSFLASLKVSAFPHVKYDGDGIPLEFFIDREGNQLSLKGLPSTFFVDPKGEMRKLHLGPIEKPELAQTIDQLMATD
;
A
#
# COMPACT_ATOMS: atom_id res chain seq x y z
N MET A 1 2.71 18.80 -68.07
CA MET A 1 2.65 19.28 -66.72
C MET A 1 2.09 18.13 -65.82
N ARG A 2 2.94 17.46 -65.06
CA ARG A 2 2.54 16.32 -64.20
C ARG A 2 2.37 16.85 -62.76
N THR A 3 1.13 16.86 -62.27
CA THR A 3 0.79 17.22 -60.90
C THR A 3 1.09 16.05 -59.96
N ILE A 4 2.10 16.21 -59.10
CA ILE A 4 2.43 15.26 -58.00
C ILE A 4 1.43 15.51 -56.87
N ARG A 5 0.54 14.54 -56.64
CA ARG A 5 -0.32 14.52 -55.43
C ARG A 5 0.48 13.90 -54.28
N ILE A 6 0.89 14.76 -53.36
CA ILE A 6 1.52 14.31 -52.06
C ILE A 6 0.37 13.94 -51.16
N THR A 7 0.19 12.64 -50.94
CA THR A 7 -0.74 12.10 -49.93
C THR A 7 -0.03 12.14 -48.56
N PHE A 8 -0.47 13.07 -47.73
CA PHE A 8 0.02 13.17 -46.35
C PHE A 8 -0.65 12.06 -45.52
N ALA A 9 0.07 10.96 -45.30
CA ALA A 9 -0.38 9.90 -44.42
C ALA A 9 -0.23 10.38 -42.94
N LEU A 10 -1.37 10.67 -42.32
CA LEU A 10 -1.44 11.02 -40.88
C LEU A 10 -1.15 9.75 -40.07
N LEU A 11 0.08 9.63 -39.56
CA LEU A 11 0.47 8.57 -38.65
C LEU A 11 -0.16 8.87 -37.28
N VAL A 12 -1.32 8.28 -36.97
CA VAL A 12 -1.91 8.32 -35.63
C VAL A 12 -1.11 7.39 -34.77
N CYS A 13 -0.16 7.94 -33.98
CA CYS A 13 0.49 7.22 -32.88
C CYS A 13 -0.56 6.94 -31.81
N LEU A 14 -1.13 5.75 -31.80
CA LEU A 14 -1.86 5.21 -30.66
C LEU A 14 -0.84 5.00 -29.54
N ALA A 15 -0.74 5.98 -28.63
CA ALA A 15 -0.03 5.80 -27.39
C ALA A 15 -0.78 4.71 -26.62
N PHE A 16 -0.25 3.49 -26.63
CA PHE A 16 -0.63 2.46 -25.68
C PHE A 16 -0.21 2.96 -24.29
N ASN A 17 -1.14 3.55 -23.56
CA ASN A 17 -0.96 3.72 -22.13
C ASN A 17 -0.93 2.31 -21.53
N ALA A 18 0.26 1.81 -21.20
CA ALA A 18 0.42 0.65 -20.37
C ALA A 18 -0.09 1.03 -18.97
N GLN A 19 -1.37 0.80 -18.75
CA GLN A 19 -2.01 1.03 -17.47
C GLN A 19 -1.59 -0.11 -16.55
N ALA A 20 -0.88 0.20 -15.45
CA ALA A 20 -0.59 -0.78 -14.43
C ALA A 20 -1.91 -1.43 -13.96
N LYS A 21 -1.90 -2.73 -13.77
CA LYS A 21 -3.09 -3.43 -13.23
C LYS A 21 -3.28 -3.03 -11.79
N PRO A 22 -4.49 -2.62 -11.38
CA PRO A 22 -4.78 -2.42 -9.97
C PRO A 22 -4.48 -3.69 -9.18
N VAL A 23 -3.71 -3.55 -8.11
CA VAL A 23 -3.43 -4.68 -7.21
C VAL A 23 -4.61 -4.88 -6.26
N ASP A 24 -4.86 -6.12 -5.89
CA ASP A 24 -5.89 -6.47 -4.91
C ASP A 24 -5.45 -7.66 -4.06
N PHE A 25 -5.97 -7.73 -2.86
CA PHE A 25 -5.92 -8.87 -1.97
C PHE A 25 -7.10 -8.84 -1.02
N THR A 26 -7.45 -9.99 -0.46
CA THR A 26 -8.44 -10.08 0.63
C THR A 26 -7.85 -10.91 1.75
N LEU A 27 -7.68 -10.30 2.92
CA LEU A 27 -7.23 -10.94 4.14
C LEU A 27 -8.32 -10.82 5.22
N LYS A 28 -8.24 -11.61 6.27
CA LYS A 28 -9.11 -11.47 7.42
C LYS A 28 -8.51 -10.47 8.41
N ASP A 29 -9.33 -9.53 8.87
CA ASP A 29 -8.97 -8.70 10.01
C ASP A 29 -8.92 -9.53 11.32
N LEU A 30 -8.56 -8.89 12.42
CA LEU A 30 -8.45 -9.56 13.71
C LEU A 30 -9.80 -10.02 14.27
N ASP A 31 -10.92 -9.50 13.76
CA ASP A 31 -12.28 -9.95 14.10
C ASP A 31 -12.78 -11.09 13.17
N GLY A 32 -11.94 -11.52 12.23
CA GLY A 32 -12.25 -12.55 11.23
C GLY A 32 -13.08 -12.08 10.05
N LYS A 33 -13.30 -10.76 9.91
CA LYS A 33 -14.03 -10.17 8.78
C LYS A 33 -13.10 -10.01 7.58
N PRO A 34 -13.59 -10.22 6.35
CA PRO A 34 -12.81 -9.96 5.16
C PRO A 34 -12.52 -8.45 5.03
N LEU A 35 -11.27 -8.12 4.73
CA LEU A 35 -10.80 -6.80 4.37
C LEU A 35 -10.14 -6.91 3.00
N SER A 36 -10.71 -6.27 2.00
CA SER A 36 -10.19 -6.25 0.63
C SER A 36 -9.58 -4.91 0.31
N LEU A 37 -8.42 -4.90 -0.34
CA LEU A 37 -7.80 -3.65 -0.78
C LEU A 37 -8.69 -2.89 -1.78
N SER A 38 -9.46 -3.61 -2.60
CA SER A 38 -10.44 -3.03 -3.52
C SER A 38 -11.57 -2.26 -2.84
N ASP A 39 -11.91 -2.54 -1.58
CA ASP A 39 -12.93 -1.80 -0.83
C ASP A 39 -12.51 -0.35 -0.52
N HIS A 40 -11.22 -0.05 -0.69
CA HIS A 40 -10.64 1.27 -0.44
C HIS A 40 -10.32 2.05 -1.72
N ARG A 41 -10.84 1.64 -2.88
CA ARG A 41 -10.70 2.42 -4.12
C ARG A 41 -11.24 3.84 -3.93
N GLY A 42 -10.56 4.81 -4.54
CA GLY A 42 -10.84 6.24 -4.35
C GLY A 42 -10.11 6.87 -3.17
N LYS A 43 -9.37 6.09 -2.37
CA LYS A 43 -8.50 6.58 -1.30
C LYS A 43 -7.07 6.14 -1.51
N TRP A 44 -6.14 6.92 -1.02
CA TRP A 44 -4.78 6.46 -0.79
C TRP A 44 -4.76 5.43 0.33
N VAL A 45 -3.99 4.36 0.16
CA VAL A 45 -3.84 3.29 1.16
C VAL A 45 -2.37 3.16 1.55
N VAL A 46 -2.11 3.19 2.84
CA VAL A 46 -0.79 2.94 3.44
C VAL A 46 -0.84 1.58 4.12
N ILE A 47 -0.01 0.65 3.65
CA ILE A 47 0.01 -0.73 4.13
C ILE A 47 1.35 -0.99 4.80
N ASN A 48 1.33 -1.19 6.12
CA ASN A 48 2.53 -1.45 6.92
C ASN A 48 2.62 -2.93 7.30
N PHE A 49 3.70 -3.58 6.88
CA PHE A 49 4.05 -4.94 7.27
C PHE A 49 4.89 -4.91 8.53
N TRP A 50 4.42 -5.58 9.58
CA TRP A 50 5.01 -5.55 10.90
C TRP A 50 4.91 -6.89 11.63
N ALA A 51 5.64 -7.03 12.75
CA ALA A 51 5.52 -8.15 13.68
C ALA A 51 5.86 -7.70 15.10
N SER A 52 5.36 -8.39 16.11
CA SER A 52 5.58 -8.05 17.54
C SER A 52 7.05 -8.21 17.96
N TRP A 53 7.76 -9.16 17.38
CA TRP A 53 9.19 -9.38 17.61
C TRP A 53 10.11 -8.39 16.87
N CYS A 54 9.56 -7.58 15.96
CA CYS A 54 10.29 -6.57 15.21
C CYS A 54 10.37 -5.26 16.00
N SER A 55 11.45 -5.05 16.73
CA SER A 55 11.61 -3.86 17.59
C SER A 55 11.42 -2.51 16.89
N PRO A 56 11.95 -2.26 15.65
CA PRO A 56 11.66 -1.02 14.95
C PRO A 56 10.18 -0.89 14.53
N CYS A 57 9.50 -2.02 14.17
CA CYS A 57 8.08 -2.00 13.86
C CYS A 57 7.25 -1.52 15.05
N VAL A 58 7.53 -2.08 16.24
CA VAL A 58 6.83 -1.74 17.48
C VAL A 58 6.98 -0.25 17.82
N LYS A 59 8.11 0.35 17.50
CA LYS A 59 8.37 1.76 17.78
C LYS A 59 7.57 2.70 16.86
N GLU A 60 7.35 2.30 15.61
CA GLU A 60 6.65 3.15 14.62
C GLU A 60 5.13 3.02 14.66
N LEU A 61 4.56 1.89 15.16
CA LEU A 61 3.11 1.66 15.19
C LEU A 61 2.30 2.78 15.84
N PRO A 62 2.71 3.39 17.00
CA PRO A 62 2.00 4.53 17.56
C PRO A 62 2.02 5.78 16.65
N ASP A 63 3.06 5.97 15.85
CA ASP A 63 3.16 7.06 14.88
C ASP A 63 2.18 6.87 13.74
N PHE A 64 2.03 5.62 13.25
CA PHE A 64 1.01 5.26 12.26
C PHE A 64 -0.40 5.48 12.81
N ASP A 65 -0.67 5.07 14.05
CA ASP A 65 -1.97 5.27 14.72
C ASP A 65 -2.32 6.75 14.84
N SER A 66 -1.38 7.56 15.29
CA SER A 66 -1.55 9.00 15.39
C SER A 66 -1.81 9.64 14.03
N LEU A 67 -1.07 9.23 12.99
CA LEU A 67 -1.24 9.79 11.65
C LEU A 67 -2.55 9.33 10.99
N ALA A 68 -3.02 8.11 11.25
CA ALA A 68 -4.31 7.62 10.79
C ALA A 68 -5.47 8.46 11.35
N GLN A 69 -5.36 8.94 12.58
CA GLN A 69 -6.34 9.85 13.18
C GLN A 69 -6.27 11.26 12.57
N GLU A 70 -5.08 11.72 12.20
CA GLU A 70 -4.86 13.06 11.62
C GLU A 70 -5.24 13.13 10.13
N LYS A 71 -5.17 12.01 9.40
CA LYS A 71 -5.43 11.91 7.95
C LYS A 71 -6.55 10.90 7.66
N PRO A 72 -7.81 11.18 8.02
CA PRO A 72 -8.93 10.25 7.83
C PRO A 72 -9.26 10.00 6.33
N GLU A 73 -8.76 10.84 5.44
CA GLU A 73 -8.85 10.65 3.98
C GLU A 73 -7.94 9.54 3.46
N VAL A 74 -6.91 9.14 4.23
CA VAL A 74 -5.98 8.07 3.90
C VAL A 74 -6.36 6.80 4.68
N GLN A 75 -6.45 5.66 4.01
CA GLN A 75 -6.66 4.39 4.68
C GLN A 75 -5.32 3.80 5.12
N PHE A 76 -5.20 3.48 6.39
CA PHE A 76 -4.08 2.70 6.91
C PHE A 76 -4.50 1.25 7.13
N ILE A 77 -3.59 0.30 6.85
CA ILE A 77 -3.78 -1.14 7.08
C ILE A 77 -2.48 -1.70 7.64
N GLY A 78 -2.54 -2.33 8.80
CA GLY A 78 -1.42 -3.09 9.36
C GLY A 78 -1.50 -4.55 8.91
N VAL A 79 -0.42 -5.09 8.37
CA VAL A 79 -0.31 -6.51 8.04
C VAL A 79 0.63 -7.17 9.06
N ASN A 80 0.05 -7.92 9.98
CA ASN A 80 0.84 -8.70 10.95
C ASN A 80 1.44 -9.92 10.26
N PHE A 81 2.76 -9.97 10.22
CA PHE A 81 3.56 -10.97 9.51
C PHE A 81 4.20 -11.97 10.49
N GLU A 82 3.35 -12.61 11.30
CA GLU A 82 3.79 -13.62 12.26
C GLU A 82 2.71 -14.66 12.55
N GLU A 83 3.13 -15.85 12.97
CA GLU A 83 2.24 -16.90 13.44
C GLU A 83 1.84 -16.60 14.89
N THR A 84 0.68 -15.95 15.08
CA THR A 84 0.11 -15.62 16.39
C THR A 84 -1.42 -15.67 16.33
N THR A 85 -2.10 -15.61 17.46
CA THR A 85 -3.56 -15.54 17.47
C THR A 85 -4.05 -14.11 17.25
N ALA A 86 -5.30 -13.94 16.83
CA ALA A 86 -5.91 -12.62 16.74
C ALA A 86 -6.02 -11.97 18.13
N GLU A 87 -6.33 -12.75 19.17
CA GLU A 87 -6.43 -12.29 20.56
C GLU A 87 -5.09 -11.76 21.08
N ASP A 88 -3.99 -12.48 20.83
CA ASP A 88 -2.65 -12.02 21.22
C ASP A 88 -2.28 -10.73 20.48
N THR A 89 -2.59 -10.65 19.18
CA THR A 89 -2.36 -9.44 18.37
C THR A 89 -3.16 -8.25 18.90
N HIS A 90 -4.46 -8.44 19.20
CA HIS A 90 -5.30 -7.41 19.83
C HIS A 90 -4.72 -6.91 21.15
N SER A 91 -4.35 -7.86 22.03
CA SER A 91 -3.77 -7.54 23.33
C SER A 91 -2.47 -6.76 23.19
N PHE A 92 -1.63 -7.16 22.24
CA PHE A 92 -0.38 -6.47 21.94
C PHE A 92 -0.61 -5.03 21.45
N LEU A 93 -1.48 -4.84 20.45
CA LEU A 93 -1.83 -3.51 19.90
C LEU A 93 -2.44 -2.60 20.99
N ALA A 94 -3.32 -3.17 21.84
CA ALA A 94 -3.90 -2.43 22.97
C ALA A 94 -2.84 -1.95 23.96
N SER A 95 -1.79 -2.76 24.21
CA SER A 95 -0.66 -2.38 25.07
C SER A 95 0.12 -1.18 24.52
N LEU A 96 0.14 -1.02 23.18
CA LEU A 96 0.75 0.11 22.48
C LEU A 96 -0.22 1.27 22.25
N LYS A 97 -1.50 1.13 22.63
CA LYS A 97 -2.60 2.08 22.36
C LYS A 97 -2.82 2.33 20.86
N VAL A 98 -2.62 1.31 20.04
CA VAL A 98 -2.86 1.32 18.59
C VAL A 98 -4.25 0.79 18.31
N SER A 99 -5.13 1.61 17.72
CA SER A 99 -6.54 1.27 17.48
C SER A 99 -7.20 2.04 16.33
N ALA A 100 -6.50 3.00 15.72
CA ALA A 100 -7.08 3.92 14.75
C ALA A 100 -7.25 3.30 13.35
N PHE A 101 -6.64 2.15 13.07
CA PHE A 101 -6.70 1.50 11.77
C PHE A 101 -6.75 -0.03 11.90
N PRO A 102 -7.34 -0.72 10.90
CA PRO A 102 -7.45 -2.18 10.93
C PRO A 102 -6.11 -2.86 10.77
N HIS A 103 -6.00 -4.00 11.44
CA HIS A 103 -4.89 -4.93 11.28
C HIS A 103 -5.41 -6.27 10.74
N VAL A 104 -4.67 -6.85 9.80
CA VAL A 104 -4.95 -8.17 9.22
C VAL A 104 -3.79 -9.12 9.52
N LYS A 105 -4.09 -10.41 9.56
CA LYS A 105 -3.07 -11.45 9.68
C LYS A 105 -2.65 -11.94 8.31
N TYR A 106 -1.36 -12.08 8.13
CA TYR A 106 -0.78 -12.72 6.96
C TYR A 106 -0.11 -14.03 7.38
N ASP A 107 -0.68 -15.12 6.92
CA ASP A 107 -0.25 -16.50 7.20
C ASP A 107 0.57 -17.14 6.07
N GLY A 108 1.06 -16.31 5.14
CA GLY A 108 1.84 -16.75 3.98
C GLY A 108 1.02 -16.88 2.70
N ASP A 109 -0.29 -16.65 2.74
CA ASP A 109 -1.20 -16.75 1.60
C ASP A 109 -2.09 -15.50 1.47
N GLY A 110 -2.79 -15.36 0.36
CA GLY A 110 -3.77 -14.29 0.14
C GLY A 110 -3.24 -12.97 -0.41
N ILE A 111 -1.92 -12.73 -0.44
CA ILE A 111 -1.33 -11.58 -1.12
C ILE A 111 -0.70 -12.05 -2.43
N PRO A 112 -1.26 -11.68 -3.60
CA PRO A 112 -0.75 -12.14 -4.88
C PRO A 112 0.60 -11.49 -5.22
N LEU A 113 1.40 -12.16 -6.06
CA LEU A 113 2.72 -11.64 -6.48
C LEU A 113 2.61 -10.28 -7.20
N GLU A 114 1.50 -10.04 -7.88
CA GLU A 114 1.21 -8.78 -8.56
C GLU A 114 1.16 -7.59 -7.60
N PHE A 115 0.86 -7.80 -6.31
CA PHE A 115 0.95 -6.78 -5.27
C PHE A 115 2.36 -6.21 -5.14
N PHE A 116 3.38 -7.02 -5.44
CA PHE A 116 4.77 -6.61 -5.37
C PHE A 116 5.33 -6.09 -6.70
N ILE A 117 4.48 -5.56 -7.57
CA ILE A 117 4.86 -4.93 -8.83
C ILE A 117 4.39 -3.47 -8.81
N ASP A 118 5.32 -2.52 -9.02
CA ASP A 118 4.96 -1.11 -9.11
C ASP A 118 4.30 -0.76 -10.46
N ARG A 119 3.82 0.48 -10.58
CA ARG A 119 3.15 0.96 -11.80
C ARG A 119 4.06 0.99 -13.03
N GLU A 120 5.36 1.03 -12.85
CA GLU A 120 6.36 0.97 -13.91
C GLU A 120 6.70 -0.47 -14.30
N GLY A 121 6.16 -1.47 -13.61
CA GLY A 121 6.39 -2.90 -13.83
C GLY A 121 7.63 -3.46 -13.14
N ASN A 122 8.25 -2.71 -12.22
CA ASN A 122 9.38 -3.21 -11.45
C ASN A 122 8.91 -4.11 -10.31
N GLN A 123 9.64 -5.20 -10.09
CA GLN A 123 9.35 -6.09 -8.96
C GLN A 123 9.89 -5.47 -7.66
N LEU A 124 8.98 -5.24 -6.72
CA LEU A 124 9.29 -4.85 -5.36
C LEU A 124 9.55 -6.10 -4.52
N SER A 125 10.50 -6.03 -3.60
CA SER A 125 10.83 -7.15 -2.72
C SER A 125 10.62 -6.76 -1.26
N LEU A 126 9.83 -7.54 -0.54
CA LEU A 126 9.78 -7.49 0.92
C LEU A 126 11.10 -8.06 1.47
N LYS A 127 12.08 -7.19 1.74
CA LYS A 127 13.43 -7.58 2.21
C LYS A 127 13.53 -7.75 3.73
N GLY A 128 12.48 -7.41 4.45
CA GLY A 128 12.43 -7.45 5.91
C GLY A 128 11.31 -6.58 6.46
N LEU A 129 11.27 -6.48 7.79
CA LEU A 129 10.32 -5.68 8.53
C LEU A 129 11.03 -4.53 9.28
N PRO A 130 10.36 -3.37 9.41
CA PRO A 130 9.09 -3.02 8.78
C PRO A 130 9.23 -2.73 7.29
N SER A 131 8.12 -2.80 6.56
CA SER A 131 8.02 -2.37 5.16
C SER A 131 6.68 -1.71 4.93
N THR A 132 6.69 -0.52 4.30
CA THR A 132 5.49 0.28 4.09
C THR A 132 5.23 0.48 2.62
N PHE A 133 4.06 0.05 2.17
CA PHE A 133 3.58 0.20 0.79
C PHE A 133 2.57 1.33 0.68
N PHE A 134 2.64 2.08 -0.40
CA PHE A 134 1.74 3.17 -0.71
C PHE A 134 0.99 2.85 -2.01
N VAL A 135 -0.33 2.77 -1.93
CA VAL A 135 -1.22 2.44 -3.04
C VAL A 135 -2.11 3.63 -3.33
N ASP A 136 -2.23 4.00 -4.59
CA ASP A 136 -3.03 5.14 -5.01
C ASP A 136 -4.55 4.82 -5.06
N PRO A 137 -5.41 5.85 -5.28
CA PRO A 137 -6.87 5.66 -5.35
C PRO A 137 -7.35 4.70 -6.45
N LYS A 138 -6.53 4.46 -7.47
CA LYS A 138 -6.83 3.50 -8.55
C LYS A 138 -6.44 2.06 -8.16
N GLY A 139 -5.68 1.91 -7.07
CA GLY A 139 -5.15 0.63 -6.60
C GLY A 139 -3.80 0.28 -7.22
N GLU A 140 -3.08 1.26 -7.75
CA GLU A 140 -1.75 1.05 -8.31
C GLU A 140 -0.69 1.24 -7.22
N MET A 141 0.29 0.33 -7.17
CA MET A 141 1.42 0.42 -6.27
C MET A 141 2.32 1.59 -6.67
N ARG A 142 2.52 2.55 -5.78
CA ARG A 142 3.26 3.78 -6.06
C ARG A 142 4.65 3.82 -5.43
N LYS A 143 4.80 3.28 -4.24
CA LYS A 143 6.06 3.32 -3.50
C LYS A 143 6.15 2.18 -2.50
N LEU A 144 7.37 1.70 -2.29
CA LEU A 144 7.76 0.87 -1.17
C LEU A 144 8.85 1.60 -0.37
N HIS A 145 8.62 1.75 0.94
CA HIS A 145 9.63 2.16 1.90
C HIS A 145 10.10 0.93 2.68
N LEU A 146 11.41 0.70 2.72
CA LEU A 146 12.03 -0.40 3.45
C LEU A 146 12.70 0.11 4.73
N GLY A 147 12.39 -0.53 5.84
CA GLY A 147 12.87 -0.12 7.16
C GLY A 147 11.89 0.80 7.90
N PRO A 148 12.26 1.23 9.13
CA PRO A 148 11.40 2.09 9.93
C PRO A 148 11.23 3.47 9.31
N ILE A 149 10.03 4.04 9.50
CA ILE A 149 9.69 5.37 9.03
C ILE A 149 9.09 6.17 10.19
N GLU A 150 9.64 7.34 10.47
CA GLU A 150 9.12 8.24 11.50
C GLU A 150 7.90 9.01 11.01
N LYS A 151 7.01 9.43 11.91
CA LYS A 151 5.78 10.15 11.60
C LYS A 151 5.96 11.35 10.67
N PRO A 152 6.96 12.25 10.86
CA PRO A 152 7.14 13.39 9.95
C PRO A 152 7.48 12.97 8.51
N GLU A 153 8.31 11.95 8.35
CA GLU A 153 8.69 11.42 7.04
C GLU A 153 7.52 10.69 6.37
N LEU A 154 6.76 9.91 7.15
CA LEU A 154 5.56 9.22 6.68
C LEU A 154 4.52 10.23 6.17
N ALA A 155 4.24 11.29 6.97
CA ALA A 155 3.31 12.35 6.59
C ALA A 155 3.77 13.05 5.31
N GLN A 156 5.04 13.45 5.24
CA GLN A 156 5.62 14.10 4.06
C GLN A 156 5.54 13.20 2.82
N THR A 157 5.82 11.90 2.96
CA THR A 157 5.73 10.95 1.86
C THR A 157 4.32 10.85 1.32
N ILE A 158 3.31 10.74 2.20
CA ILE A 158 1.90 10.71 1.81
C ILE A 158 1.52 12.00 1.05
N ASP A 159 1.86 13.17 1.60
CA ASP A 159 1.51 14.46 1.01
C ASP A 159 2.16 14.65 -0.37
N GLN A 160 3.42 14.23 -0.53
CA GLN A 160 4.11 14.27 -1.83
C GLN A 160 3.45 13.35 -2.86
N LEU A 161 3.07 12.14 -2.48
CA LEU A 161 2.41 11.19 -3.38
C LEU A 161 1.03 11.71 -3.79
N MET A 162 0.24 12.24 -2.85
CA MET A 162 -1.08 12.82 -3.12
C MET A 162 -1.01 14.05 -4.03
N ALA A 163 0.06 14.84 -3.97
CA ALA A 163 0.24 16.02 -4.81
C ALA A 163 0.65 15.69 -6.26
N THR A 164 1.07 14.47 -6.56
CA THR A 164 1.57 14.04 -7.88
C THR A 164 0.60 13.12 -8.64
N ASP A 165 -0.64 12.93 -8.14
CA ASP A 165 -1.64 12.02 -8.72
C ASP A 165 -2.64 12.69 -9.69
#